data_0e2a9bf009b05a20a298afbc7b84f6d9
#
_entry.id   0e2a9bf009b05a20a298afbc7b84f6d9
#
_cell.length_a   1.000
_cell.length_b   1.000
_cell.length_c   1.000
_cell.angle_alpha   90.00
_cell.angle_beta   90.00
_cell.angle_gamma   90.00
#
_symmetry.space_group_name_H-M   'P 1'
#
loop_
_entity.id
_entity.type
_entity.pdbx_description
1 polymer ?
#
loop_
_entity_poly.entity_id
_entity_poly.type
_entity_poly.pdbx_seq_one_letter_code
_entity_poly.pdbx_strand_id
1 'polypeptide(L)'
;RGYGRKTKGFIAASAGSTAAELGDEPMMYHLRFADIQVYVGENRAAALERIFNGSNVPDVVVMDDGYQHRGVDASFKILLTTFNDPFTADYLLPAGGLRESKSGYWRADCIVITGFPDAQDDQERKRWLESIQPLPHQQVFFSKMVYGDAVSFGGKELGSDRTFTNAVAFAGIANPAAFFKQVNSCSENITEISFPDHHNFLRQELVSMVANASDQTTFVTTEKDFVRLKCNGLLDVFQNVRACYIPITIRLNDAP
;
A
#
# COMPACT_ATOMS: atom_id res chain seq x y z
N ARG A 1 3.71 -3.68 -12.59
CA ARG A 1 3.19 -4.83 -13.37
C ARG A 1 1.67 -4.97 -13.30
N GLY A 2 1.03 -4.45 -12.26
CA GLY A 2 -0.36 -4.75 -11.95
C GLY A 2 -0.50 -6.21 -11.55
N TYR A 3 0.04 -6.58 -10.38
CA TYR A 3 -0.03 -7.94 -9.87
C TYR A 3 -1.51 -8.38 -9.76
N GLY A 4 -1.80 -9.61 -10.17
CA GLY A 4 -3.16 -10.17 -10.14
C GLY A 4 -4.09 -9.74 -11.28
N ARG A 5 -3.68 -8.81 -12.17
CA ARG A 5 -4.51 -8.41 -13.32
C ARG A 5 -4.71 -9.56 -14.30
N LYS A 6 -5.88 -9.58 -14.94
CA LYS A 6 -6.25 -10.59 -15.95
C LYS A 6 -5.84 -10.21 -17.37
N THR A 7 -5.44 -8.96 -17.58
CA THR A 7 -5.03 -8.40 -18.86
C THR A 7 -3.53 -8.55 -19.10
N LYS A 8 -3.08 -8.34 -20.34
CA LYS A 8 -1.68 -8.31 -20.76
C LYS A 8 -1.38 -7.06 -21.58
N GLY A 9 -0.09 -6.70 -21.67
CA GLY A 9 0.38 -5.57 -22.44
C GLY A 9 0.23 -4.23 -21.70
N PHE A 10 0.37 -3.15 -22.44
CA PHE A 10 0.30 -1.78 -21.93
C PHE A 10 -1.16 -1.33 -21.83
N ILE A 11 -1.55 -0.83 -20.67
CA ILE A 11 -2.86 -0.23 -20.42
C ILE A 11 -2.66 1.10 -19.68
N ALA A 12 -3.33 2.14 -20.16
CA ALA A 12 -3.51 3.39 -19.43
C ALA A 12 -4.84 3.32 -18.65
N ALA A 13 -4.82 3.67 -17.38
CA ALA A 13 -6.02 3.72 -16.57
C ALA A 13 -6.97 4.82 -17.08
N SER A 14 -8.27 4.54 -17.01
CA SER A 14 -9.35 5.45 -17.39
C SER A 14 -10.48 5.37 -16.37
N ALA A 15 -11.46 6.26 -16.47
CA ALA A 15 -12.61 6.29 -15.54
C ALA A 15 -13.41 4.96 -15.48
N GLY A 16 -13.36 4.14 -16.53
CA GLY A 16 -14.02 2.83 -16.59
C GLY A 16 -13.12 1.64 -16.22
N SER A 17 -11.87 1.87 -15.87
CA SER A 17 -10.93 0.80 -15.55
C SER A 17 -11.30 0.06 -14.28
N THR A 18 -10.96 -1.23 -14.25
CA THR A 18 -11.26 -2.14 -13.15
C THR A 18 -9.99 -2.72 -12.52
N ALA A 19 -10.09 -3.23 -11.29
CA ALA A 19 -8.98 -3.95 -10.65
C ALA A 19 -8.59 -5.23 -11.42
N ALA A 20 -9.54 -5.86 -12.14
CA ALA A 20 -9.25 -7.00 -12.99
C ALA A 20 -8.36 -6.63 -14.21
N GLU A 21 -8.43 -5.37 -14.67
CA GLU A 21 -7.63 -4.86 -15.79
C GLU A 21 -6.28 -4.32 -15.35
N LEU A 22 -6.23 -3.59 -14.25
CA LEU A 22 -5.04 -2.88 -13.79
C LEU A 22 -4.26 -3.64 -12.71
N GLY A 23 -4.93 -4.41 -11.87
CA GLY A 23 -4.47 -4.92 -10.60
C GLY A 23 -4.92 -4.03 -9.43
N ASP A 24 -4.93 -4.58 -8.20
CA ASP A 24 -5.45 -3.89 -7.00
C ASP A 24 -4.71 -2.58 -6.70
N GLU A 25 -3.38 -2.62 -6.65
CA GLU A 25 -2.55 -1.47 -6.28
C GLU A 25 -2.60 -0.34 -7.32
N PRO A 26 -2.43 -0.59 -8.64
CA PRO A 26 -2.62 0.45 -9.64
C PRO A 26 -4.02 1.05 -9.64
N MET A 27 -5.05 0.22 -9.37
CA MET A 27 -6.42 0.72 -9.26
C MET A 27 -6.61 1.61 -8.03
N MET A 28 -5.98 1.25 -6.92
CA MET A 28 -5.99 2.10 -5.71
C MET A 28 -5.32 3.46 -5.99
N TYR A 29 -4.17 3.49 -6.66
CA TYR A 29 -3.52 4.75 -7.06
C TYR A 29 -4.41 5.59 -7.98
N HIS A 30 -5.03 4.96 -8.98
CA HIS A 30 -5.94 5.65 -9.89
C HIS A 30 -7.16 6.28 -9.20
N LEU A 31 -7.71 5.60 -8.19
CA LEU A 31 -8.85 6.13 -7.43
C LEU A 31 -8.47 7.18 -6.38
N ARG A 32 -7.27 7.09 -5.84
CA ARG A 32 -6.79 7.97 -4.76
C ARG A 32 -6.24 9.29 -5.29
N PHE A 33 -5.58 9.26 -6.44
CA PHE A 33 -4.87 10.42 -6.98
C PHE A 33 -5.46 10.80 -8.34
N ALA A 34 -6.36 11.79 -8.33
CA ALA A 34 -7.05 12.24 -9.53
C ALA A 34 -6.12 12.93 -10.55
N ASP A 35 -5.03 13.52 -10.07
CA ASP A 35 -4.10 14.32 -10.87
C ASP A 35 -2.95 13.51 -11.50
N ILE A 36 -2.90 12.20 -11.26
CA ILE A 36 -1.89 11.34 -11.85
C ILE A 36 -2.46 10.41 -12.91
N GLN A 37 -1.64 10.12 -13.91
CA GLN A 37 -1.91 9.06 -14.88
C GLN A 37 -1.30 7.75 -14.40
N VAL A 38 -2.09 6.67 -14.36
CA VAL A 38 -1.63 5.34 -13.96
C VAL A 38 -1.54 4.44 -15.18
N TYR A 39 -0.39 3.79 -15.32
CA TYR A 39 -0.12 2.87 -16.43
C TYR A 39 0.33 1.51 -15.90
N VAL A 40 -0.06 0.44 -16.58
CA VAL A 40 0.42 -0.91 -16.28
C VAL A 40 0.98 -1.57 -17.55
N GLY A 41 2.04 -2.35 -17.39
CA GLY A 41 2.68 -3.06 -18.49
C GLY A 41 3.79 -3.99 -18.00
N GLU A 42 4.03 -5.11 -18.67
CA GLU A 42 5.11 -6.03 -18.32
C GLU A 42 6.46 -5.53 -18.83
N ASN A 43 6.50 -5.01 -20.04
CA ASN A 43 7.71 -4.43 -20.63
C ASN A 43 7.77 -2.93 -20.30
N ARG A 44 8.61 -2.58 -19.31
CA ARG A 44 8.76 -1.20 -18.82
C ARG A 44 9.31 -0.25 -19.86
N ALA A 45 10.32 -0.69 -20.64
CA ALA A 45 10.90 0.15 -21.68
C ALA A 45 9.87 0.49 -22.78
N ALA A 46 9.15 -0.51 -23.29
CA ALA A 46 8.09 -0.28 -24.27
C ALA A 46 6.93 0.56 -23.69
N ALA A 47 6.63 0.43 -22.40
CA ALA A 47 5.61 1.27 -21.76
C ALA A 47 6.07 2.73 -21.68
N LEU A 48 7.29 3.00 -21.28
CA LEU A 48 7.86 4.34 -21.24
C LEU A 48 7.93 4.97 -22.63
N GLU A 49 8.35 4.21 -23.64
CA GLU A 49 8.35 4.67 -25.03
C GLU A 49 6.96 5.15 -25.48
N ARG A 50 5.92 4.38 -25.15
CA ARG A 50 4.53 4.77 -25.44
C ARG A 50 4.08 6.02 -24.68
N ILE A 51 4.49 6.16 -23.41
CA ILE A 51 4.15 7.32 -22.58
C ILE A 51 4.82 8.58 -23.17
N PHE A 52 6.10 8.51 -23.48
CA PHE A 52 6.86 9.67 -23.98
C PHE A 52 6.55 10.03 -25.44
N ASN A 53 6.03 9.08 -26.23
CA ASN A 53 5.54 9.35 -27.60
C ASN A 53 4.04 9.72 -27.64
N GLY A 54 3.38 9.77 -26.48
CA GLY A 54 1.98 10.17 -26.38
C GLY A 54 1.77 11.67 -26.52
N SER A 55 0.51 12.10 -26.63
CA SER A 55 0.12 13.51 -26.72
C SER A 55 0.22 14.28 -25.41
N ASN A 56 0.23 13.58 -24.27
CA ASN A 56 0.33 14.16 -22.93
C ASN A 56 1.52 13.54 -22.21
N VAL A 57 2.69 14.11 -22.45
CA VAL A 57 3.96 13.61 -21.85
C VAL A 57 4.07 14.14 -20.43
N PRO A 58 4.22 13.27 -19.42
CA PRO A 58 4.39 13.70 -18.03
C PRO A 58 5.80 14.24 -17.78
N ASP A 59 5.93 15.18 -16.84
CA ASP A 59 7.22 15.68 -16.38
C ASP A 59 8.04 14.62 -15.62
N VAL A 60 7.35 13.74 -14.90
CA VAL A 60 7.96 12.69 -14.08
C VAL A 60 7.18 11.39 -14.24
N VAL A 61 7.90 10.28 -14.38
CA VAL A 61 7.34 8.92 -14.32
C VAL A 61 7.90 8.21 -13.11
N VAL A 62 7.03 7.80 -12.19
CA VAL A 62 7.39 6.98 -11.02
C VAL A 62 7.14 5.51 -11.36
N MET A 63 8.18 4.69 -11.26
CA MET A 63 8.10 3.27 -11.56
C MET A 63 8.08 2.45 -10.26
N ASP A 64 6.93 1.86 -9.95
CA ASP A 64 6.75 0.98 -8.81
C ASP A 64 7.35 -0.41 -9.06
N ASP A 65 8.00 -0.99 -8.02
CA ASP A 65 8.76 -2.27 -8.07
C ASP A 65 9.73 -2.32 -9.27
N GLY A 66 10.44 -1.21 -9.48
CA GLY A 66 11.29 -1.01 -10.64
C GLY A 66 12.77 -1.33 -10.45
N TYR A 67 13.24 -1.51 -9.22
CA TYR A 67 14.66 -1.52 -8.87
C TYR A 67 15.47 -2.61 -9.61
N GLN A 68 14.89 -3.79 -9.86
CA GLN A 68 15.52 -4.89 -10.61
C GLN A 68 15.37 -4.75 -12.13
N HIS A 69 14.64 -3.76 -12.64
CA HIS A 69 14.44 -3.55 -14.07
C HIS A 69 15.61 -2.81 -14.72
N ARG A 70 16.75 -3.49 -14.93
CA ARG A 70 17.99 -2.92 -15.48
C ARG A 70 17.91 -2.47 -16.94
N GLY A 71 16.83 -2.82 -17.65
CA GLY A 71 16.59 -2.35 -19.03
C GLY A 71 16.05 -0.91 -19.11
N VAL A 72 15.82 -0.26 -17.96
CA VAL A 72 15.44 1.14 -17.86
C VAL A 72 16.42 1.80 -16.90
N ASP A 73 17.08 2.85 -17.35
CA ASP A 73 17.94 3.66 -16.51
C ASP A 73 17.13 4.84 -15.95
N ALA A 74 16.73 4.73 -14.68
CA ALA A 74 16.00 5.77 -13.99
C ALA A 74 16.95 6.87 -13.52
N SER A 75 16.52 8.13 -13.61
CA SER A 75 17.29 9.30 -13.16
C SER A 75 17.49 9.33 -11.64
N PHE A 76 16.57 8.70 -10.89
CA PHE A 76 16.62 8.62 -9.43
C PHE A 76 16.08 7.27 -8.97
N LYS A 77 16.81 6.59 -8.11
CA LYS A 77 16.51 5.22 -7.66
C LYS A 77 16.35 5.18 -6.14
N ILE A 78 15.17 4.81 -5.70
CA ILE A 78 14.85 4.65 -4.27
C ILE A 78 14.83 3.16 -3.94
N LEU A 79 15.65 2.75 -2.99
CA LEU A 79 15.64 1.40 -2.43
C LEU A 79 14.85 1.42 -1.12
N LEU A 80 13.85 0.55 -1.02
CA LEU A 80 13.09 0.36 0.20
C LEU A 80 13.59 -0.88 0.95
N THR A 81 13.70 -0.75 2.28
CA THR A 81 13.93 -1.88 3.18
C THR A 81 13.04 -1.74 4.41
N THR A 82 12.58 -2.84 4.97
CA THR A 82 11.72 -2.79 6.15
C THR A 82 12.56 -2.82 7.43
N PHE A 83 12.07 -2.17 8.48
CA PHE A 83 12.73 -2.15 9.78
C PHE A 83 12.92 -3.55 10.37
N ASN A 84 11.89 -4.40 10.27
CA ASN A 84 11.88 -5.73 10.86
C ASN A 84 12.58 -6.79 10.00
N ASP A 85 12.77 -6.55 8.72
CA ASP A 85 13.37 -7.50 7.76
C ASP A 85 14.27 -6.73 6.80
N PRO A 86 15.49 -6.34 7.25
CA PRO A 86 16.42 -5.54 6.46
C PRO A 86 17.08 -6.36 5.36
N PHE A 87 17.22 -5.78 4.17
CA PHE A 87 17.95 -6.44 3.08
C PHE A 87 19.37 -6.82 3.44
N THR A 88 19.99 -6.12 4.42
CA THR A 88 21.35 -6.40 4.90
C THR A 88 21.46 -7.72 5.67
N ALA A 89 20.38 -8.19 6.29
CA ALA A 89 20.33 -9.46 7.02
C ALA A 89 19.77 -10.62 6.21
N ASP A 90 19.09 -10.36 5.07
CA ASP A 90 18.42 -11.36 4.26
C ASP A 90 19.39 -12.07 3.28
N TYR A 91 18.95 -13.16 2.65
CA TYR A 91 19.70 -13.98 1.73
C TYR A 91 19.03 -14.04 0.36
N LEU A 92 19.80 -14.43 -0.66
CA LEU A 92 19.27 -14.66 -2.00
C LEU A 92 18.29 -15.84 -2.02
N LEU A 93 17.29 -15.75 -2.88
CA LEU A 93 16.41 -16.88 -3.19
C LEU A 93 17.23 -18.12 -3.59
N PRO A 94 16.88 -19.33 -3.13
CA PRO A 94 15.72 -19.67 -2.30
C PRO A 94 15.98 -19.64 -0.78
N ALA A 95 17.18 -19.24 -0.34
CA ALA A 95 17.56 -19.23 1.08
C ALA A 95 16.98 -18.04 1.86
N GLY A 96 16.54 -16.99 1.19
CA GLY A 96 15.88 -15.80 1.72
C GLY A 96 14.97 -15.18 0.68
N GLY A 97 14.63 -13.90 0.85
CA GLY A 97 13.70 -13.16 -0.01
C GLY A 97 14.37 -12.30 -1.11
N LEU A 98 15.70 -12.16 -1.09
CA LEU A 98 16.40 -11.29 -2.02
C LEU A 98 16.38 -11.82 -3.45
N ARG A 99 15.92 -10.97 -4.38
CA ARG A 99 15.91 -11.25 -5.83
C ARG A 99 17.26 -10.98 -6.50
N GLU A 100 18.15 -10.23 -5.85
CA GLU A 100 19.50 -9.92 -6.30
C GLU A 100 20.48 -9.76 -5.12
N SER A 101 21.77 -9.73 -5.40
CA SER A 101 22.80 -9.55 -4.36
C SER A 101 22.59 -8.25 -3.58
N LYS A 102 22.85 -8.30 -2.26
CA LYS A 102 22.87 -7.12 -1.38
C LYS A 102 23.71 -5.98 -1.96
N SER A 103 24.83 -6.31 -2.61
CA SER A 103 25.69 -5.30 -3.26
C SER A 103 24.94 -4.46 -4.30
N GLY A 104 23.78 -4.92 -4.81
CA GLY A 104 22.95 -4.15 -5.73
C GLY A 104 22.47 -2.79 -5.19
N TYR A 105 22.55 -2.58 -3.86
CA TYR A 105 22.19 -1.32 -3.21
C TYR A 105 23.01 -0.10 -3.68
N TRP A 106 24.22 -0.33 -4.22
CA TRP A 106 25.09 0.72 -4.74
C TRP A 106 24.42 1.60 -5.81
N ARG A 107 23.41 1.08 -6.50
CA ARG A 107 22.67 1.82 -7.54
C ARG A 107 21.66 2.79 -6.99
N ALA A 108 21.31 2.70 -5.70
CA ALA A 108 20.34 3.58 -5.09
C ALA A 108 20.92 4.98 -4.89
N ASP A 109 20.14 5.99 -5.20
CA ASP A 109 20.40 7.37 -4.83
C ASP A 109 19.86 7.67 -3.42
N CYS A 110 18.82 6.93 -3.04
CA CYS A 110 18.14 7.05 -1.76
C CYS A 110 17.78 5.68 -1.21
N ILE A 111 17.96 5.48 0.11
CA ILE A 111 17.54 4.29 0.84
C ILE A 111 16.51 4.72 1.88
N VAL A 112 15.35 4.08 1.90
CA VAL A 112 14.30 4.37 2.88
C VAL A 112 14.03 3.15 3.74
N ILE A 113 14.24 3.28 5.05
CA ILE A 113 13.88 2.28 6.05
C ILE A 113 12.41 2.50 6.41
N THR A 114 11.54 1.57 6.00
CA THR A 114 10.10 1.65 6.23
C THR A 114 9.69 0.96 7.52
N GLY A 115 8.60 1.45 8.14
CA GLY A 115 8.09 0.88 9.39
C GLY A 115 8.98 1.15 10.59
N PHE A 116 9.77 2.22 10.54
CA PHE A 116 10.62 2.62 11.66
C PHE A 116 9.75 3.05 12.85
N PRO A 117 10.04 2.57 14.08
CA PRO A 117 9.29 2.94 15.27
C PRO A 117 9.31 4.45 15.53
N ASP A 118 8.30 4.95 16.22
CA ASP A 118 8.15 6.38 16.54
C ASP A 118 9.17 6.89 17.57
N ALA A 119 9.83 5.99 18.26
CA ALA A 119 10.85 6.36 19.22
C ALA A 119 11.99 7.09 18.49
N GLN A 120 12.26 8.31 18.92
CA GLN A 120 13.42 9.10 18.51
C GLN A 120 14.70 8.46 19.05
N ASP A 121 14.98 7.23 18.66
CA ASP A 121 16.16 6.52 19.10
C ASP A 121 17.29 6.77 18.09
N ASP A 122 18.05 7.84 18.34
CA ASP A 122 19.26 8.16 17.58
C ASP A 122 20.27 7.01 17.61
N GLN A 123 20.23 6.17 18.64
CA GLN A 123 21.09 5.00 18.75
C GLN A 123 20.69 3.92 17.76
N GLU A 124 19.38 3.69 17.58
CA GLU A 124 18.86 2.73 16.61
C GLU A 124 19.11 3.21 15.17
N ARG A 125 18.94 4.51 14.91
CA ARG A 125 19.32 5.10 13.61
C ARG A 125 20.79 4.88 13.28
N LYS A 126 21.68 5.11 14.24
CA LYS A 126 23.13 4.85 14.06
C LYS A 126 23.43 3.39 13.74
N ARG A 127 22.81 2.45 14.46
CA ARG A 127 22.95 1.00 14.19
C ARG A 127 22.52 0.65 12.75
N TRP A 128 21.42 1.25 12.30
CA TRP A 128 20.95 1.06 10.93
C TRP A 128 21.94 1.60 9.89
N LEU A 129 22.47 2.80 10.09
CA LEU A 129 23.48 3.38 9.21
C LEU A 129 24.78 2.54 9.20
N GLU A 130 25.21 2.02 10.34
CA GLU A 130 26.34 1.10 10.44
C GLU A 130 26.09 -0.23 9.71
N SER A 131 24.86 -0.73 9.73
CA SER A 131 24.46 -1.97 9.04
C SER A 131 24.39 -1.80 7.52
N ILE A 132 23.82 -0.68 7.05
CA ILE A 132 23.66 -0.39 5.61
C ILE A 132 25.00 0.04 4.99
N GLN A 133 25.81 0.81 5.73
CA GLN A 133 27.05 1.45 5.22
C GLN A 133 26.77 2.24 3.93
N PRO A 134 25.94 3.29 3.98
CA PRO A 134 25.55 4.01 2.77
C PRO A 134 26.77 4.64 2.10
N LEU A 135 26.77 4.66 0.78
CA LEU A 135 27.82 5.31 -0.01
C LEU A 135 27.67 6.84 0.06
N PRO A 136 28.75 7.62 -0.20
CA PRO A 136 28.74 9.07 -0.05
C PRO A 136 27.67 9.82 -0.86
N HIS A 137 27.17 9.24 -1.95
CA HIS A 137 26.13 9.83 -2.77
C HIS A 137 24.71 9.46 -2.31
N GLN A 138 24.56 8.51 -1.40
CA GLN A 138 23.27 7.98 -0.96
C GLN A 138 22.71 8.76 0.21
N GLN A 139 21.44 9.13 0.10
CA GLN A 139 20.67 9.66 1.22
C GLN A 139 19.89 8.53 1.90
N VAL A 140 19.84 8.55 3.23
CA VAL A 140 19.11 7.57 4.01
C VAL A 140 17.98 8.24 4.78
N PHE A 141 16.77 7.74 4.60
CA PHE A 141 15.58 8.23 5.29
C PHE A 141 14.94 7.11 6.10
N PHE A 142 14.29 7.51 7.18
CA PHE A 142 13.46 6.64 7.98
C PHE A 142 12.01 7.03 7.80
N SER A 143 11.13 6.06 7.65
CA SER A 143 9.72 6.34 7.48
C SER A 143 8.84 5.47 8.36
N LYS A 144 7.71 6.03 8.76
CA LYS A 144 6.67 5.33 9.49
C LYS A 144 5.36 5.34 8.73
N MET A 145 4.59 4.29 8.94
CA MET A 145 3.21 4.23 8.51
C MET A 145 2.33 4.95 9.55
N VAL A 146 1.47 5.84 9.08
CA VAL A 146 0.53 6.58 9.92
C VAL A 146 -0.88 6.30 9.41
N TYR A 147 -1.75 5.89 10.32
CA TYR A 147 -3.18 5.76 10.03
C TYR A 147 -3.82 7.15 10.01
N GLY A 148 -4.59 7.42 8.97
CA GLY A 148 -5.37 8.64 8.85
C GLY A 148 -6.74 8.51 9.51
N ASP A 149 -7.55 9.55 9.36
CA ASP A 149 -8.92 9.55 9.83
C ASP A 149 -9.78 8.54 9.07
N ALA A 150 -10.69 7.89 9.78
CA ALA A 150 -11.60 6.96 9.14
C ALA A 150 -12.50 7.68 8.12
N VAL A 151 -12.66 7.09 6.95
CA VAL A 151 -13.49 7.61 5.86
C VAL A 151 -14.67 6.67 5.64
N SER A 152 -15.88 7.18 5.71
CA SER A 152 -17.09 6.39 5.43
C SER A 152 -17.07 5.86 4.00
N PHE A 153 -17.75 4.74 3.73
CA PHE A 153 -17.88 4.22 2.36
C PHE A 153 -18.55 5.21 1.39
N GLY A 154 -19.26 6.21 1.91
CA GLY A 154 -19.78 7.35 1.15
C GLY A 154 -18.77 8.48 0.92
N GLY A 155 -17.51 8.35 1.36
CA GLY A 155 -16.45 9.33 1.14
C GLY A 155 -16.35 10.47 2.16
N LYS A 156 -17.11 10.43 3.26
CA LYS A 156 -17.07 11.45 4.32
C LYS A 156 -16.03 11.06 5.38
N GLU A 157 -15.09 11.93 5.67
CA GLU A 157 -14.19 11.80 6.82
C GLU A 157 -14.98 11.83 8.14
N LEU A 158 -14.63 10.96 9.06
CA LEU A 158 -15.34 10.78 10.31
C LEU A 158 -14.68 11.50 11.50
N GLY A 159 -13.53 12.14 11.29
CA GLY A 159 -12.75 12.86 12.29
C GLY A 159 -11.86 11.96 13.15
N SER A 160 -10.78 12.55 13.68
CA SER A 160 -9.72 11.85 14.43
C SER A 160 -10.15 11.39 15.84
N ASP A 161 -11.12 12.09 16.45
CA ASP A 161 -11.54 11.83 17.84
C ASP A 161 -12.67 10.80 17.94
N ARG A 162 -12.94 10.08 16.83
CA ARG A 162 -14.04 9.14 16.80
C ARG A 162 -13.69 7.84 17.49
N THR A 163 -14.49 7.48 18.49
CA THR A 163 -14.49 6.15 19.10
C THR A 163 -15.63 5.30 18.53
N PHE A 164 -15.35 4.06 18.17
CA PHE A 164 -16.35 3.09 17.75
C PHE A 164 -16.85 2.32 18.96
N THR A 165 -18.16 2.30 19.20
CA THR A 165 -18.75 1.53 20.30
C THR A 165 -18.56 0.02 20.07
N ASN A 166 -18.94 -0.47 18.89
CA ASN A 166 -18.72 -1.85 18.48
C ASN A 166 -18.11 -1.84 17.07
N ALA A 167 -16.83 -2.15 16.95
CA ALA A 167 -16.14 -2.29 15.67
C ALA A 167 -16.13 -3.74 15.21
N VAL A 168 -16.52 -3.98 13.97
CA VAL A 168 -16.20 -5.22 13.24
C VAL A 168 -15.11 -4.87 12.24
N ALA A 169 -13.86 -5.16 12.64
CA ALA A 169 -12.68 -4.91 11.82
C ALA A 169 -12.42 -6.12 10.92
N PHE A 170 -12.37 -5.92 9.60
CA PHE A 170 -12.08 -6.99 8.66
C PHE A 170 -11.01 -6.58 7.66
N ALA A 171 -10.12 -7.52 7.31
CA ALA A 171 -9.01 -7.25 6.41
C ALA A 171 -8.57 -8.49 5.63
N GLY A 172 -8.31 -8.30 4.33
CA GLY A 172 -7.73 -9.29 3.40
C GLY A 172 -6.35 -8.83 2.90
N ILE A 173 -5.43 -8.55 3.84
CA ILE A 173 -4.05 -8.14 3.58
C ILE A 173 -3.07 -9.10 4.28
N ALA A 174 -1.82 -9.16 3.80
CA ALA A 174 -0.81 -10.10 4.28
C ALA A 174 -0.52 -10.01 5.80
N ASN A 175 -0.53 -8.82 6.37
CA ASN A 175 -0.30 -8.61 7.81
C ASN A 175 -1.32 -7.64 8.39
N PRO A 176 -2.48 -8.12 8.87
CA PRO A 176 -3.55 -7.27 9.39
C PRO A 176 -3.34 -6.84 10.86
N ALA A 177 -2.35 -7.39 11.58
CA ALA A 177 -2.19 -7.17 13.01
C ALA A 177 -2.07 -5.69 13.40
N ALA A 178 -1.29 -4.91 12.63
CA ALA A 178 -1.13 -3.47 12.88
C ALA A 178 -2.45 -2.72 12.65
N PHE A 179 -3.23 -3.10 11.64
CA PHE A 179 -4.55 -2.54 11.37
C PHE A 179 -5.53 -2.85 12.50
N PHE A 180 -5.62 -4.09 12.95
CA PHE A 180 -6.50 -4.47 14.07
C PHE A 180 -6.11 -3.75 15.36
N LYS A 181 -4.81 -3.63 15.65
CA LYS A 181 -4.33 -2.83 16.79
C LYS A 181 -4.77 -1.38 16.69
N GLN A 182 -4.72 -0.77 15.51
CA GLN A 182 -5.20 0.60 15.28
C GLN A 182 -6.70 0.72 15.53
N VAL A 183 -7.52 -0.18 14.97
CA VAL A 183 -8.97 -0.15 15.20
C VAL A 183 -9.29 -0.36 16.67
N ASN A 184 -8.61 -1.27 17.34
CA ASN A 184 -8.80 -1.53 18.77
C ASN A 184 -8.50 -0.29 19.64
N SER A 185 -7.48 0.51 19.27
CA SER A 185 -7.13 1.72 20.02
C SER A 185 -8.19 2.84 19.96
N CYS A 186 -9.11 2.75 18.99
CA CYS A 186 -10.23 3.69 18.82
C CYS A 186 -11.60 3.00 18.92
N SER A 187 -11.69 1.87 19.63
CA SER A 187 -12.93 1.11 19.79
C SER A 187 -13.13 0.71 21.26
N GLU A 188 -14.38 0.70 21.72
CA GLU A 188 -14.73 0.14 23.04
C GLU A 188 -14.75 -1.39 22.98
N ASN A 189 -15.34 -1.93 21.89
CA ASN A 189 -15.39 -3.37 21.62
C ASN A 189 -14.97 -3.61 20.17
N ILE A 190 -14.18 -4.67 19.94
CA ILE A 190 -13.74 -5.06 18.60
C ILE A 190 -14.00 -6.54 18.35
N THR A 191 -14.46 -6.83 17.14
CA THR A 191 -14.47 -8.18 16.54
C THR A 191 -13.55 -8.15 15.33
N GLU A 192 -12.53 -9.00 15.32
CA GLU A 192 -11.54 -9.07 14.24
C GLU A 192 -11.88 -10.22 13.29
N ILE A 193 -11.92 -9.94 11.98
CA ILE A 193 -12.14 -10.93 10.93
C ILE A 193 -10.98 -10.84 9.93
N SER A 194 -10.12 -11.84 9.92
CA SER A 194 -8.99 -11.91 8.99
C SER A 194 -9.34 -12.80 7.81
N PHE A 195 -9.11 -12.28 6.60
CA PHE A 195 -9.18 -13.00 5.34
C PHE A 195 -7.78 -13.26 4.78
N PRO A 196 -7.61 -14.22 3.88
CA PRO A 196 -6.33 -14.40 3.17
C PRO A 196 -5.90 -13.14 2.43
N ASP A 197 -4.59 -12.96 2.23
CA ASP A 197 -4.09 -11.84 1.43
C ASP A 197 -4.68 -11.86 0.02
N HIS A 198 -5.00 -10.68 -0.51
CA HIS A 198 -5.68 -10.52 -1.80
C HIS A 198 -7.04 -11.24 -1.90
N HIS A 199 -7.73 -11.41 -0.76
CA HIS A 199 -9.05 -12.07 -0.75
C HIS A 199 -10.04 -11.42 -1.72
N ASN A 200 -10.69 -12.26 -2.51
CA ASN A 200 -11.77 -11.83 -3.39
C ASN A 200 -13.10 -12.00 -2.64
N PHE A 201 -13.56 -10.94 -1.98
CA PHE A 201 -14.76 -10.96 -1.16
C PHE A 201 -15.98 -11.46 -1.94
N LEU A 202 -16.69 -12.42 -1.37
CA LEU A 202 -17.94 -12.90 -1.91
C LEU A 202 -19.12 -12.15 -1.26
N ARG A 203 -20.14 -11.83 -2.06
CA ARG A 203 -21.34 -11.15 -1.55
C ARG A 203 -21.97 -11.87 -0.36
N GLN A 204 -22.02 -13.21 -0.43
CA GLN A 204 -22.62 -14.04 0.64
C GLN A 204 -21.84 -13.92 1.98
N GLU A 205 -20.51 -13.87 1.94
CA GLU A 205 -19.67 -13.66 3.13
C GLU A 205 -19.99 -12.32 3.79
N LEU A 206 -20.06 -11.25 2.99
CA LEU A 206 -20.36 -9.90 3.48
C LEU A 206 -21.79 -9.79 3.99
N VAL A 207 -22.77 -10.35 3.30
CA VAL A 207 -24.17 -10.38 3.78
C VAL A 207 -24.25 -11.12 5.12
N SER A 208 -23.59 -12.25 5.28
CA SER A 208 -23.54 -12.98 6.54
C SER A 208 -22.86 -12.18 7.65
N MET A 209 -21.82 -11.40 7.31
CA MET A 209 -21.11 -10.55 8.26
C MET A 209 -22.00 -9.40 8.76
N VAL A 210 -22.80 -8.75 7.89
CA VAL A 210 -23.65 -7.62 8.27
C VAL A 210 -25.00 -8.04 8.87
N ALA A 211 -25.42 -9.30 8.71
CA ALA A 211 -26.74 -9.79 9.13
C ALA A 211 -27.02 -9.62 10.63
N ASN A 212 -25.97 -9.67 11.47
CA ASN A 212 -26.08 -9.54 12.93
C ASN A 212 -25.65 -8.16 13.44
N ALA A 213 -25.53 -7.16 12.56
CA ALA A 213 -25.16 -5.81 12.95
C ALA A 213 -26.26 -5.15 13.80
N SER A 214 -25.85 -4.50 14.89
CA SER A 214 -26.71 -3.58 15.65
C SER A 214 -26.53 -2.15 15.12
N ASP A 215 -27.41 -1.24 15.53
CA ASP A 215 -27.31 0.19 15.20
C ASP A 215 -25.99 0.84 15.70
N GLN A 216 -25.33 0.21 16.66
CA GLN A 216 -24.04 0.66 17.21
C GLN A 216 -22.85 0.01 16.55
N THR A 217 -23.07 -0.95 15.66
CA THR A 217 -21.99 -1.65 14.95
C THR A 217 -21.43 -0.80 13.81
N THR A 218 -20.11 -0.66 13.75
CA THR A 218 -19.39 -0.05 12.62
C THR A 218 -18.43 -1.06 12.01
N PHE A 219 -18.58 -1.30 10.71
CA PHE A 219 -17.65 -2.12 9.94
C PHE A 219 -16.46 -1.28 9.54
N VAL A 220 -15.27 -1.75 9.85
CA VAL A 220 -14.01 -1.03 9.60
C VAL A 220 -13.09 -1.92 8.78
N THR A 221 -12.59 -1.39 7.66
CA THR A 221 -11.66 -2.14 6.80
C THR A 221 -10.46 -1.30 6.37
N THR A 222 -9.53 -1.91 5.63
CA THR A 222 -8.39 -1.20 5.06
C THR A 222 -8.80 -0.46 3.78
N GLU A 223 -8.04 0.58 3.38
CA GLU A 223 -8.26 1.27 2.11
C GLU A 223 -8.14 0.31 0.91
N LYS A 224 -7.20 -0.63 0.96
CA LYS A 224 -6.99 -1.65 -0.09
C LYS A 224 -8.22 -2.55 -0.26
N ASP A 225 -8.80 -3.00 0.84
CA ASP A 225 -10.00 -3.83 0.81
C ASP A 225 -11.25 -3.03 0.39
N PHE A 226 -11.39 -1.78 0.85
CA PHE A 226 -12.44 -0.89 0.39
C PHE A 226 -12.42 -0.72 -1.14
N VAL A 227 -11.24 -0.50 -1.73
CA VAL A 227 -11.08 -0.41 -3.19
C VAL A 227 -11.54 -1.70 -3.88
N ARG A 228 -11.18 -2.87 -3.35
CA ARG A 228 -11.65 -4.17 -3.87
C ARG A 228 -13.17 -4.30 -3.82
N LEU A 229 -13.77 -3.95 -2.67
CA LEU A 229 -15.22 -3.95 -2.52
C LEU A 229 -15.90 -3.04 -3.53
N LYS A 230 -15.37 -1.83 -3.71
CA LYS A 230 -15.86 -0.83 -4.66
C LYS A 230 -15.78 -1.33 -6.10
N CYS A 231 -14.63 -1.83 -6.51
CA CYS A 231 -14.40 -2.34 -7.87
C CYS A 231 -15.24 -3.57 -8.21
N ASN A 232 -15.60 -4.38 -7.21
CA ASN A 232 -16.44 -5.56 -7.38
C ASN A 232 -17.94 -5.28 -7.21
N GLY A 233 -18.34 -4.01 -7.02
CA GLY A 233 -19.74 -3.63 -6.86
C GLY A 233 -20.40 -4.19 -5.60
N LEU A 234 -19.62 -4.31 -4.50
CA LEU A 234 -20.07 -4.92 -3.24
C LEU A 234 -20.39 -3.90 -2.14
N LEU A 235 -20.22 -2.61 -2.40
CA LEU A 235 -20.48 -1.57 -1.38
C LEU A 235 -21.96 -1.46 -1.00
N ASP A 236 -22.87 -1.88 -1.86
CA ASP A 236 -24.31 -1.90 -1.60
C ASP A 236 -24.70 -2.81 -0.43
N VAL A 237 -23.90 -3.84 -0.12
CA VAL A 237 -24.11 -4.69 1.07
C VAL A 237 -24.04 -3.87 2.36
N PHE A 238 -23.30 -2.78 2.37
CA PHE A 238 -23.09 -1.93 3.54
C PHE A 238 -24.00 -0.68 3.57
N GLN A 239 -24.93 -0.52 2.63
CA GLN A 239 -25.75 0.70 2.51
C GLN A 239 -26.62 1.00 3.73
N ASN A 240 -27.04 -0.03 4.49
CA ASN A 240 -27.91 0.09 5.67
C ASN A 240 -27.16 -0.06 7.00
N VAL A 241 -25.85 -0.10 6.98
CA VAL A 241 -24.99 -0.20 8.17
C VAL A 241 -23.90 0.86 8.15
N ARG A 242 -23.29 1.15 9.29
CA ARG A 242 -22.14 2.04 9.35
C ARG A 242 -20.91 1.30 8.86
N ALA A 243 -20.26 1.83 7.83
CA ALA A 243 -19.05 1.25 7.29
C ALA A 243 -18.05 2.34 6.89
N CYS A 244 -16.77 2.09 7.19
CA CYS A 244 -15.66 2.98 6.88
C CYS A 244 -14.39 2.20 6.59
N TYR A 245 -13.42 2.88 6.02
CA TYR A 245 -12.05 2.39 5.91
C TYR A 245 -11.09 3.38 6.57
N ILE A 246 -9.92 2.88 6.98
CA ILE A 246 -8.86 3.72 7.52
C ILE A 246 -7.74 3.78 6.50
N PRO A 247 -7.47 4.98 5.93
CA PRO A 247 -6.38 5.18 5.00
C PRO A 247 -5.04 5.15 5.74
N ILE A 248 -3.98 4.81 5.01
CA ILE A 248 -2.60 4.91 5.51
C ILE A 248 -1.82 5.94 4.73
N THR A 249 -0.87 6.58 5.41
CA THR A 249 0.09 7.50 4.83
C THR A 249 1.48 7.13 5.31
N ILE A 250 2.48 7.35 4.48
CA ILE A 250 3.88 7.23 4.90
C ILE A 250 4.37 8.64 5.25
N ARG A 251 4.95 8.77 6.44
CA ARG A 251 5.67 9.97 6.84
C ARG A 251 7.15 9.67 6.91
N LEU A 252 7.93 10.49 6.24
CA LEU A 252 9.38 10.50 6.43
C LEU A 252 9.67 11.21 7.76
N ASN A 253 10.47 10.59 8.59
CA ASN A 253 11.07 11.28 9.72
C ASN A 253 12.16 12.15 9.13
N ASP A 254 12.29 13.40 9.60
CA ASP A 254 13.25 14.36 9.08
C ASP A 254 14.62 13.70 8.96
N ALA A 255 15.26 14.01 7.82
CA ALA A 255 16.65 13.60 7.61
C ALA A 255 17.52 14.23 8.68
N PRO A 256 18.63 13.59 9.04
CA PRO A 256 19.58 14.12 10.02
C PRO A 256 20.18 15.45 9.57
#